data_f4c86f2c022202b673412c5f0c58bb93
#
_entry.id   f4c86f2c022202b673412c5f0c58bb93
#
_cell.length_a   1.000
_cell.length_b   1.000
_cell.length_c   1.000
_cell.angle_alpha   90.00
_cell.angle_beta   90.00
_cell.angle_gamma   90.00
#
_symmetry.space_group_name_H-M   'P 1'
#
loop_
_entity.id
_entity.type
_entity.pdbx_description
1 polymer ?
#
loop_
_entity_poly.entity_id
_entity_poly.type
_entity_poly.pdbx_seq_one_letter_code
_entity_poly.pdbx_strand_id
1 'polypeptide(L)'
;MSTVSELFLQRVEQHLHIIYEGVELPLSVTELAQQLIKIILGSNALRDPTPHTNRWDEQDIVLIAYGDSIIKHDDSEFAVSSPMEAPLKTLHRFIKEQCDMQLNALHILPFYPYSSDEGFAVMNYVQVNESLGDWGDIQNIAKDVKLMADLVINH
;
A
#
# COMPACT_ATOMS: atom_id res chain seq x y z
N MET A 1 19.00 14.88 20.38
CA MET A 1 17.89 13.98 20.04
C MET A 1 16.77 14.86 19.49
N SER A 2 16.38 14.71 18.24
CA SER A 2 15.29 15.49 17.65
C SER A 2 13.98 14.90 18.16
N THR A 3 13.28 15.62 19.02
CA THR A 3 11.93 15.29 19.47
C THR A 3 10.94 15.64 18.37
N VAL A 4 9.82 14.92 18.30
CA VAL A 4 8.66 15.31 17.47
C VAL A 4 8.31 16.76 17.81
N SER A 5 8.10 17.60 16.79
CA SER A 5 7.79 19.00 17.03
C SER A 5 6.46 19.13 17.77
N GLU A 6 6.41 20.13 18.65
CA GLU A 6 5.17 20.47 19.37
C GLU A 6 4.03 20.80 18.40
N LEU A 7 4.37 21.42 17.27
CA LEU A 7 3.41 21.73 16.21
C LEU A 7 2.77 20.46 15.59
N PHE A 8 3.56 19.40 15.36
CA PHE A 8 3.04 18.16 14.83
C PHE A 8 2.11 17.46 15.82
N LEU A 9 2.51 17.42 17.09
CA LEU A 9 1.67 16.88 18.16
C LEU A 9 0.32 17.63 18.25
N GLN A 10 0.35 18.97 18.27
CA GLN A 10 -0.87 19.80 18.31
C GLN A 10 -1.80 19.53 17.12
N ARG A 11 -1.26 19.33 15.91
CA ARG A 11 -2.07 18.98 14.74
C ARG A 11 -2.75 17.63 14.87
N VAL A 12 -2.05 16.63 15.39
CA VAL A 12 -2.64 15.30 15.65
C VAL A 12 -3.74 15.42 16.71
N GLU A 13 -3.50 16.13 17.80
CA GLU A 13 -4.50 16.39 18.84
C GLU A 13 -5.75 17.08 18.28
N GLN A 14 -5.58 18.10 17.43
CA GLN A 14 -6.68 18.79 16.79
C GLN A 14 -7.59 17.84 15.98
N HIS A 15 -6.96 16.96 15.16
CA HIS A 15 -7.73 15.97 14.39
C HIS A 15 -8.43 14.96 15.29
N LEU A 16 -7.78 14.50 16.36
CA LEU A 16 -8.40 13.58 17.32
C LEU A 16 -9.57 14.22 18.07
N HIS A 17 -9.48 15.50 18.42
CA HIS A 17 -10.60 16.22 19.02
C HIS A 17 -11.82 16.27 18.09
N ILE A 18 -11.61 16.45 16.79
CA ILE A 18 -12.70 16.46 15.79
C ILE A 18 -13.29 15.04 15.63
N ILE A 19 -12.43 14.02 15.50
CA ILE A 19 -12.85 12.63 15.26
C ILE A 19 -13.65 12.08 16.46
N TYR A 20 -13.22 12.41 17.67
CA TYR A 20 -13.80 11.87 18.91
C TYR A 20 -14.65 12.90 19.66
N GLU A 21 -15.18 13.92 18.96
CA GLU A 21 -16.06 14.91 19.58
C GLU A 21 -17.28 14.24 20.22
N GLY A 22 -17.49 14.50 21.52
CA GLY A 22 -18.61 13.91 22.27
C GLY A 22 -18.44 12.44 22.65
N VAL A 23 -17.30 11.82 22.38
CA VAL A 23 -16.99 10.43 22.75
C VAL A 23 -16.12 10.40 24.00
N GLU A 24 -16.53 9.62 25.01
CA GLU A 24 -15.72 9.39 26.20
C GLU A 24 -14.57 8.40 25.86
N LEU A 25 -13.35 8.87 25.99
CA LEU A 25 -12.15 8.07 25.69
C LEU A 25 -11.51 7.55 26.98
N PRO A 26 -10.90 6.34 26.95
CA PRO A 26 -10.18 5.78 28.10
C PRO A 26 -8.85 6.50 28.39
N LEU A 27 -8.36 7.31 27.45
CA LEU A 27 -7.12 8.09 27.53
C LEU A 27 -7.42 9.55 27.18
N SER A 28 -6.60 10.46 27.67
CA SER A 28 -6.65 11.84 27.17
C SER A 28 -6.26 11.92 25.70
N VAL A 29 -6.77 12.93 24.99
CA VAL A 29 -6.44 13.13 23.56
C VAL A 29 -4.95 13.30 23.36
N THR A 30 -4.25 13.95 24.28
CA THR A 30 -2.76 14.09 24.25
C THR A 30 -2.06 12.75 24.37
N GLU A 31 -2.48 11.88 25.29
CA GLU A 31 -1.91 10.54 25.43
C GLU A 31 -2.18 9.68 24.19
N LEU A 32 -3.39 9.75 23.64
CA LEU A 32 -3.75 9.06 22.40
C LEU A 32 -2.90 9.55 21.22
N ALA A 33 -2.72 10.86 21.07
CA ALA A 33 -1.87 11.45 20.05
C ALA A 33 -0.42 10.96 20.14
N GLN A 34 0.13 10.95 21.34
CA GLN A 34 1.50 10.45 21.58
C GLN A 34 1.65 8.97 21.24
N GLN A 35 0.67 8.13 21.59
CA GLN A 35 0.66 6.71 21.23
C GLN A 35 0.55 6.50 19.73
N LEU A 36 -0.33 7.22 19.03
CA LEU A 36 -0.46 7.16 17.58
C LEU A 36 0.82 7.57 16.87
N ILE A 37 1.42 8.68 17.27
CA ILE A 37 2.69 9.14 16.71
C ILE A 37 3.77 8.07 16.89
N LYS A 38 3.85 7.44 18.05
CA LYS A 38 4.79 6.36 18.32
C LYS A 38 4.56 5.14 17.43
N ILE A 39 3.30 4.77 17.19
CA ILE A 39 2.94 3.65 16.31
C ILE A 39 3.30 3.97 14.85
N ILE A 40 2.91 5.14 14.36
CA ILE A 40 3.08 5.55 12.96
C ILE A 40 4.56 5.72 12.62
N LEU A 41 5.33 6.36 13.47
CA LEU A 41 6.74 6.66 13.22
C LEU A 41 7.68 5.53 13.67
N GLY A 42 7.21 4.58 14.49
CA GLY A 42 8.00 3.46 14.99
C GLY A 42 9.32 3.92 15.62
N SER A 43 10.44 3.36 15.15
CA SER A 43 11.79 3.75 15.60
C SER A 43 12.19 5.18 15.18
N ASN A 44 11.46 5.78 14.25
CA ASN A 44 11.65 7.16 13.79
C ASN A 44 10.75 8.17 14.54
N ALA A 45 10.11 7.76 15.63
CA ALA A 45 9.18 8.57 16.43
C ALA A 45 9.78 9.89 17.00
N LEU A 46 11.07 10.12 16.81
CA LEU A 46 11.76 11.35 17.20
C LEU A 46 11.93 12.35 16.04
N ARG A 47 11.38 12.06 14.88
CA ARG A 47 11.47 12.94 13.70
C ARG A 47 10.08 13.31 13.23
N ASP A 48 9.91 14.58 12.90
CA ASP A 48 8.71 14.99 12.17
C ASP A 48 8.65 14.28 10.82
N PRO A 49 7.44 13.88 10.37
CA PRO A 49 7.28 13.33 9.05
C PRO A 49 7.73 14.34 7.99
N THR A 50 8.38 13.85 6.96
CA THR A 50 8.76 14.70 5.82
C THR A 50 7.49 15.28 5.19
N PRO A 51 7.41 16.60 4.98
CA PRO A 51 6.26 17.19 4.31
C PRO A 51 6.03 16.53 2.95
N HIS A 52 4.77 16.21 2.65
CA HIS A 52 4.41 15.71 1.33
C HIS A 52 4.67 16.81 0.31
N THR A 53 5.48 16.50 -0.70
CA THR A 53 5.65 17.34 -1.88
C THR A 53 5.05 16.61 -3.06
N ASN A 54 4.08 17.22 -3.72
CA ASN A 54 3.57 16.69 -4.97
C ASN A 54 4.69 16.77 -6.02
N ARG A 55 5.11 15.60 -6.51
CA ARG A 55 6.19 15.48 -7.49
C ARG A 55 5.70 14.83 -8.78
N TRP A 56 4.42 14.97 -9.08
CA TRP A 56 3.83 14.50 -10.31
C TRP A 56 4.01 15.54 -11.40
N ASP A 57 4.42 15.12 -12.58
CA ASP A 57 4.53 15.94 -13.77
C ASP A 57 4.04 15.16 -15.02
N GLU A 58 4.17 15.76 -16.18
CA GLU A 58 3.72 15.21 -17.45
C GLU A 58 4.49 13.96 -17.91
N GLN A 59 5.56 13.59 -17.23
CA GLN A 59 6.35 12.39 -17.49
C GLN A 59 5.88 11.21 -16.61
N ASP A 60 5.00 11.47 -15.64
CA ASP A 60 4.48 10.40 -14.80
C ASP A 60 3.35 9.66 -15.52
N ILE A 61 3.60 8.38 -15.81
CA ILE A 61 2.64 7.47 -16.43
C ILE A 61 2.32 6.36 -15.43
N VAL A 62 1.05 6.27 -15.03
CA VAL A 62 0.55 5.30 -14.06
C VAL A 62 -0.24 4.21 -14.77
N LEU A 63 0.20 2.97 -14.66
CA LEU A 63 -0.61 1.80 -15.00
C LEU A 63 -1.52 1.49 -13.81
N ILE A 64 -2.81 1.29 -14.06
CA ILE A 64 -3.76 0.78 -13.06
C ILE A 64 -4.13 -0.65 -13.46
N ALA A 65 -3.95 -1.61 -12.56
CA ALA A 65 -4.19 -3.03 -12.85
C ALA A 65 -4.57 -3.80 -11.58
N TYR A 66 -5.37 -4.85 -11.74
CA TYR A 66 -5.44 -5.91 -10.73
C TYR A 66 -4.16 -6.74 -10.76
N GLY A 67 -3.85 -7.41 -9.64
CA GLY A 67 -2.67 -8.26 -9.54
C GLY A 67 -2.62 -9.40 -10.56
N ASP A 68 -3.78 -9.82 -11.07
CA ASP A 68 -3.99 -10.88 -12.06
C ASP A 68 -4.43 -10.38 -13.45
N SER A 69 -4.34 -9.07 -13.71
CA SER A 69 -4.66 -8.52 -15.04
C SER A 69 -3.82 -9.12 -16.16
N ILE A 70 -2.64 -9.60 -15.82
CA ILE A 70 -1.73 -10.29 -16.75
C ILE A 70 -1.43 -11.67 -16.15
N ILE A 71 -1.83 -12.70 -16.85
CA ILE A 71 -1.56 -14.09 -16.48
C ILE A 71 -0.76 -14.79 -17.56
N LYS A 72 0.11 -15.71 -17.14
CA LYS A 72 0.83 -16.55 -18.08
C LYS A 72 -0.12 -17.64 -18.59
N HIS A 73 -0.35 -17.68 -19.87
CA HIS A 73 -1.01 -18.81 -20.51
C HIS A 73 0.06 -19.83 -20.92
N ASP A 74 -0.12 -21.09 -20.54
CA ASP A 74 0.77 -22.17 -20.96
C ASP A 74 0.03 -23.02 -22.03
N ASP A 75 0.41 -22.81 -23.28
CA ASP A 75 -0.17 -23.53 -24.43
C ASP A 75 0.37 -24.95 -24.59
N SER A 76 1.26 -25.41 -23.70
CA SER A 76 1.83 -26.76 -23.83
C SER A 76 0.88 -27.83 -23.28
N GLU A 77 0.55 -28.82 -24.07
CA GLU A 77 -0.17 -30.03 -23.67
C GLU A 77 0.51 -30.81 -22.51
N PHE A 78 1.74 -30.40 -22.13
CA PHE A 78 2.58 -31.01 -21.10
C PHE A 78 2.67 -30.20 -19.81
N ALA A 79 1.92 -29.12 -19.65
CA ALA A 79 2.03 -28.16 -18.52
C ALA A 79 1.51 -28.69 -17.17
N VAL A 80 1.19 -29.98 -17.05
CA VAL A 80 0.58 -30.59 -15.85
C VAL A 80 1.51 -30.60 -14.62
N SER A 81 2.79 -30.22 -14.75
CA SER A 81 3.76 -30.40 -13.67
C SER A 81 4.58 -29.17 -13.27
N SER A 82 4.39 -28.00 -13.90
CA SER A 82 5.05 -26.79 -13.44
C SER A 82 4.11 -25.94 -12.59
N PRO A 83 4.52 -25.49 -11.39
CA PRO A 83 3.71 -24.56 -10.62
C PRO A 83 3.47 -23.31 -11.44
N MET A 84 2.21 -22.92 -11.58
CA MET A 84 1.83 -21.71 -12.32
C MET A 84 2.49 -20.51 -11.65
N GLU A 85 3.15 -19.67 -12.45
CA GLU A 85 3.80 -18.45 -11.93
C GLU A 85 2.74 -17.57 -11.27
N ALA A 86 3.05 -17.04 -10.08
CA ALA A 86 2.16 -16.13 -9.38
C ALA A 86 1.82 -14.90 -10.25
N PRO A 87 0.54 -14.47 -10.33
CA PRO A 87 0.11 -13.37 -11.18
C PRO A 87 0.93 -12.08 -10.96
N LEU A 88 1.26 -11.71 -9.74
CA LEU A 88 2.10 -10.53 -9.45
C LEU A 88 3.49 -10.63 -10.07
N LYS A 89 4.08 -11.82 -10.15
CA LYS A 89 5.37 -12.03 -10.85
C LYS A 89 5.22 -11.83 -12.36
N THR A 90 4.13 -12.34 -12.92
CA THR A 90 3.82 -12.17 -14.33
C THR A 90 3.57 -10.70 -14.68
N LEU A 91 2.80 -9.98 -13.86
CA LEU A 91 2.58 -8.53 -14.00
C LEU A 91 3.91 -7.76 -13.92
N HIS A 92 4.75 -8.07 -12.95
CA HIS A 92 6.07 -7.43 -12.80
C HIS A 92 6.95 -7.65 -14.03
N ARG A 93 7.02 -8.88 -14.50
CA ARG A 93 7.78 -9.21 -15.72
C ARG A 93 7.23 -8.48 -16.94
N PHE A 94 5.91 -8.43 -17.11
CA PHE A 94 5.27 -7.69 -18.20
C PHE A 94 5.68 -6.21 -18.19
N ILE A 95 5.64 -5.57 -17.03
CA ILE A 95 6.06 -4.16 -16.88
C ILE A 95 7.53 -3.98 -17.33
N LYS A 96 8.42 -4.87 -16.90
CA LYS A 96 9.84 -4.77 -17.22
C LYS A 96 10.17 -5.04 -18.70
N GLU A 97 9.50 -6.00 -19.29
CA GLU A 97 9.85 -6.49 -20.63
C GLU A 97 9.06 -5.80 -21.74
N GLN A 98 7.83 -5.38 -21.46
CA GLN A 98 6.93 -4.87 -22.49
C GLN A 98 6.67 -3.36 -22.38
N CYS A 99 6.83 -2.79 -21.19
CA CYS A 99 6.59 -1.35 -21.00
C CYS A 99 7.86 -0.50 -21.11
N ASP A 100 9.03 -1.10 -21.22
CA ASP A 100 10.34 -0.51 -21.54
C ASP A 100 10.58 0.87 -20.89
N MET A 101 10.38 0.99 -19.57
CA MET A 101 10.54 2.23 -18.80
C MET A 101 9.59 3.38 -19.21
N GLN A 102 8.60 3.12 -20.05
CA GLN A 102 7.64 4.14 -20.46
C GLN A 102 6.62 4.46 -19.34
N LEU A 103 6.43 3.57 -18.39
CA LEU A 103 5.66 3.81 -17.19
C LEU A 103 6.58 3.77 -15.97
N ASN A 104 6.33 4.69 -15.04
CA ASN A 104 7.14 4.83 -13.83
C ASN A 104 6.35 4.62 -12.55
N ALA A 105 5.05 4.37 -12.67
CA ALA A 105 4.18 4.08 -11.53
C ALA A 105 3.16 2.96 -11.84
N LEU A 106 2.86 2.17 -10.83
CA LEU A 106 1.84 1.12 -10.87
C LEU A 106 0.88 1.31 -9.70
N HIS A 107 -0.40 1.45 -9.99
CA HIS A 107 -1.47 1.33 -9.03
C HIS A 107 -2.02 -0.09 -9.10
N ILE A 108 -1.72 -0.91 -8.09
CA ILE A 108 -2.31 -2.24 -7.96
C ILE A 108 -3.60 -2.08 -7.15
N LEU A 109 -4.73 -2.40 -7.79
CA LEU A 109 -6.04 -2.47 -7.13
C LEU A 109 -6.00 -3.50 -6.01
N PRO A 110 -6.94 -3.52 -5.05
CA PRO A 110 -6.76 -4.22 -3.78
C PRO A 110 -6.29 -5.67 -3.97
N PHE A 111 -5.09 -5.95 -3.49
CA PHE A 111 -4.41 -7.26 -3.60
C PHE A 111 -4.39 -8.04 -2.29
N TYR A 112 -5.15 -7.60 -1.33
CA TYR A 112 -5.29 -8.20 0.00
C TYR A 112 -6.32 -9.33 0.00
N PRO A 113 -6.34 -10.23 1.01
CA PRO A 113 -7.47 -11.13 1.21
C PRO A 113 -8.77 -10.35 1.39
N TYR A 114 -9.81 -10.74 0.68
CA TYR A 114 -11.11 -10.08 0.66
C TYR A 114 -12.27 -11.07 0.75
N SER A 115 -13.42 -10.60 1.17
CA SER A 115 -14.64 -11.41 1.26
C SER A 115 -15.55 -11.25 0.04
N SER A 116 -15.50 -10.11 -0.64
CA SER A 116 -16.36 -9.77 -1.77
C SER A 116 -15.87 -8.52 -2.50
N ASP A 117 -16.65 -8.04 -3.47
CA ASP A 117 -16.49 -6.77 -4.16
C ASP A 117 -15.13 -6.65 -4.88
N GLU A 118 -14.72 -7.72 -5.55
CA GLU A 118 -13.50 -7.77 -6.40
C GLU A 118 -12.24 -7.22 -5.71
N GLY A 119 -12.12 -7.44 -4.39
CA GLY A 119 -10.99 -6.99 -3.58
C GLY A 119 -11.29 -5.79 -2.69
N PHE A 120 -12.40 -5.07 -2.92
CA PHE A 120 -12.70 -3.85 -2.14
C PHE A 120 -13.35 -4.11 -0.77
N ALA A 121 -13.74 -5.37 -0.46
CA ALA A 121 -14.13 -5.78 0.90
C ALA A 121 -12.96 -6.47 1.60
N VAL A 122 -11.94 -5.71 1.97
CA VAL A 122 -10.67 -6.20 2.53
C VAL A 122 -10.87 -6.81 3.91
N MET A 123 -10.39 -8.05 4.09
CA MET A 123 -10.40 -8.75 5.39
C MET A 123 -9.11 -8.55 6.18
N ASN A 124 -7.97 -8.38 5.51
CA ASN A 124 -6.69 -8.32 6.19
C ASN A 124 -5.65 -7.54 5.37
N TYR A 125 -5.18 -6.41 5.88
CA TYR A 125 -4.18 -5.57 5.23
C TYR A 125 -2.72 -6.02 5.46
N VAL A 126 -2.48 -6.99 6.32
CA VAL A 126 -1.11 -7.48 6.59
C VAL A 126 -0.72 -8.70 5.75
N GLN A 127 -1.62 -9.15 4.88
CA GLN A 127 -1.39 -10.29 3.98
C GLN A 127 -1.65 -9.89 2.54
N VAL A 128 -0.93 -10.52 1.61
CA VAL A 128 -1.28 -10.53 0.18
C VAL A 128 -2.19 -11.72 -0.06
N ASN A 129 -3.16 -11.60 -0.97
CA ASN A 129 -4.00 -12.72 -1.39
C ASN A 129 -3.11 -13.78 -2.02
N GLU A 130 -3.14 -14.99 -1.45
CA GLU A 130 -2.28 -16.12 -1.85
C GLU A 130 -2.44 -16.50 -3.33
N SER A 131 -3.60 -16.24 -3.93
CA SER A 131 -3.82 -16.47 -5.36
C SER A 131 -3.04 -15.52 -6.26
N LEU A 132 -2.61 -14.37 -5.74
CA LEU A 132 -1.87 -13.34 -6.49
C LEU A 132 -0.36 -13.45 -6.30
N GLY A 133 0.09 -13.82 -5.09
CA GLY A 133 1.50 -13.89 -4.74
C GLY A 133 1.76 -13.57 -3.27
N ASP A 134 2.88 -12.93 -2.98
CA ASP A 134 3.29 -12.60 -1.63
C ASP A 134 3.88 -11.17 -1.51
N TRP A 135 4.24 -10.77 -0.27
CA TRP A 135 4.88 -9.47 -0.01
C TRP A 135 6.24 -9.31 -0.71
N GLY A 136 6.94 -10.41 -1.01
CA GLY A 136 8.19 -10.36 -1.75
C GLY A 136 7.96 -9.93 -3.20
N ASP A 137 6.84 -10.35 -3.80
CA ASP A 137 6.45 -9.94 -5.15
C ASP A 137 6.11 -8.43 -5.19
N ILE A 138 5.33 -7.95 -4.22
CA ILE A 138 5.03 -6.51 -4.05
C ILE A 138 6.31 -5.69 -3.86
N GLN A 139 7.23 -6.15 -3.00
CA GLN A 139 8.51 -5.48 -2.78
C GLN A 139 9.39 -5.45 -4.03
N ASN A 140 9.36 -6.49 -4.85
CA ASN A 140 10.12 -6.53 -6.10
C ASN A 140 9.56 -5.53 -7.12
N ILE A 141 8.23 -5.42 -7.25
CA ILE A 141 7.59 -4.39 -8.08
C ILE A 141 8.00 -2.98 -7.60
N ALA A 142 7.93 -2.74 -6.29
CA ALA A 142 8.25 -1.44 -5.70
C ALA A 142 9.72 -0.99 -5.85
N LYS A 143 10.64 -1.89 -6.23
CA LYS A 143 12.03 -1.54 -6.56
C LYS A 143 12.18 -0.91 -7.95
N ASP A 144 11.29 -1.27 -8.87
CA ASP A 144 11.39 -0.89 -10.28
C ASP A 144 10.45 0.28 -10.62
N VAL A 145 9.29 0.41 -9.96
CA VAL A 145 8.30 1.46 -10.22
C VAL A 145 7.76 2.04 -8.91
N LYS A 146 7.24 3.27 -8.97
CA LYS A 146 6.47 3.87 -7.86
C LYS A 146 5.21 3.06 -7.65
N LEU A 147 5.01 2.50 -6.48
CA LEU A 147 3.84 1.68 -6.17
C LEU A 147 2.75 2.48 -5.48
N MET A 148 1.53 2.35 -5.96
CA MET A 148 0.31 2.85 -5.33
C MET A 148 -0.59 1.66 -4.98
N ALA A 149 -1.20 1.70 -3.81
CA ALA A 149 -2.13 0.69 -3.33
C ALA A 149 -3.35 1.36 -2.70
N ASP A 150 -4.49 0.68 -2.75
CA ASP A 150 -5.71 1.17 -2.12
C ASP A 150 -5.70 0.95 -0.60
N LEU A 151 -6.21 1.92 0.12
CA LEU A 151 -6.56 1.82 1.53
C LEU A 151 -8.08 1.97 1.66
N VAL A 152 -8.79 0.85 1.63
CA VAL A 152 -10.25 0.81 1.72
C VAL A 152 -10.67 0.80 3.19
N ILE A 153 -11.07 1.93 3.73
CA ILE A 153 -11.44 2.12 5.14
C ILE A 153 -12.85 2.66 5.36
N ASN A 154 -13.63 2.72 4.30
CA ASN A 154 -14.96 3.36 4.27
C ASN A 154 -16.12 2.36 4.18
N HIS A 155 -15.91 1.13 4.63
CA HIS A 155 -16.92 0.05 4.64
C HIS A 155 -17.21 -0.45 6.05
#